data_cb054ebf02c3f66b74ec26177430b8d4
#
_entry.id   cb054ebf02c3f66b74ec26177430b8d4
#
_cell.length_a   1.000
_cell.length_b   1.000
_cell.length_c   1.000
_cell.angle_alpha   90.00
_cell.angle_beta   90.00
_cell.angle_gamma   90.00
#
_symmetry.space_group_name_H-M   'P 1'
#
loop_
_entity.id
_entity.type
_entity.pdbx_description
1 polymer ?
#
loop_
_entity_poly.entity_id
_entity_poly.type
_entity_poly.pdbx_seq_one_letter_code
_entity_poly.pdbx_strand_id
1 'polypeptide(L)'
;MYTIKTLNAISPVGLAKLPANQFEIDNEAAAPQGILVRSADMHETPLPDSLLAIARAGAGTNNIPVEECTSAGIVVFNTPGANANAVAELVIGALVAGSRNLVDAVNWVQTLKGRDTIAKDVEKGKKVFVGPELRGKTLGVIGLGAIGARVANAAVALGMEVLGYDPYISIDAAWSLSRSAVSYTHLRAHETELHLV
;
A
#
# COMPACT_ATOMS: atom_id res chain seq x y z
N MET A 1 -24.61 -23.82 7.89
CA MET A 1 -23.90 -23.16 6.79
C MET A 1 -23.89 -21.68 7.10
N TYR A 2 -22.74 -21.00 6.99
CA TYR A 2 -22.62 -19.58 7.29
C TYR A 2 -22.78 -18.78 6.00
N THR A 3 -23.61 -17.74 6.02
CA THR A 3 -23.81 -16.85 4.88
C THR A 3 -22.82 -15.68 4.96
N ILE A 4 -22.04 -15.49 3.90
CA ILE A 4 -21.06 -14.44 3.76
C ILE A 4 -21.51 -13.44 2.70
N LYS A 5 -21.60 -12.17 3.08
CA LYS A 5 -21.86 -11.06 2.17
C LYS A 5 -20.56 -10.39 1.75
N THR A 6 -20.41 -10.03 0.49
CA THR A 6 -19.27 -9.26 0.04
C THR A 6 -19.66 -7.83 -0.28
N LEU A 7 -18.87 -6.88 0.19
CA LEU A 7 -19.00 -5.47 -0.16
C LEU A 7 -17.79 -5.06 -1.01
N ASN A 8 -18.06 -4.52 -2.18
CA ASN A 8 -17.11 -4.27 -3.27
C ASN A 8 -16.57 -5.56 -3.92
N ALA A 9 -15.61 -5.40 -4.83
CA ALA A 9 -14.98 -6.53 -5.50
C ALA A 9 -13.99 -7.25 -4.57
N ILE A 10 -14.39 -8.41 -4.09
CA ILE A 10 -13.49 -9.37 -3.41
C ILE A 10 -12.99 -10.37 -4.44
N SER A 11 -11.69 -10.68 -4.40
CA SER A 11 -11.06 -11.58 -5.36
C SER A 11 -11.72 -12.98 -5.37
N PRO A 12 -12.14 -13.50 -6.53
CA PRO A 12 -12.68 -14.86 -6.64
C PRO A 12 -11.72 -15.93 -6.12
N VAL A 13 -10.40 -15.72 -6.25
CA VAL A 13 -9.38 -16.62 -5.70
C VAL A 13 -9.45 -16.66 -4.16
N GLY A 14 -9.76 -15.53 -3.53
CA GLY A 14 -9.99 -15.46 -2.08
C GLY A 14 -11.28 -16.17 -1.68
N LEU A 15 -12.38 -15.91 -2.40
CA LEU A 15 -13.67 -16.54 -2.13
C LEU A 15 -13.63 -18.07 -2.30
N ALA A 16 -12.88 -18.56 -3.27
CA ALA A 16 -12.70 -20.01 -3.48
C ALA A 16 -11.96 -20.73 -2.32
N LYS A 17 -11.38 -19.98 -1.37
CA LYS A 17 -10.82 -20.56 -0.15
C LYS A 17 -11.86 -20.90 0.91
N LEU A 18 -13.07 -20.39 0.78
CA LEU A 18 -14.17 -20.70 1.68
C LEU A 18 -14.82 -22.04 1.21
N PRO A 19 -14.77 -23.09 2.06
CA PRO A 19 -15.37 -24.37 1.69
C PRO A 19 -16.89 -24.27 1.49
N ALA A 20 -17.38 -24.64 0.30
CA ALA A 20 -18.80 -24.54 -0.07
C ALA A 20 -19.74 -25.38 0.80
N ASN A 21 -19.23 -26.37 1.53
CA ASN A 21 -20.01 -27.15 2.49
C ASN A 21 -20.21 -26.45 3.84
N GLN A 22 -19.51 -25.33 4.10
CA GLN A 22 -19.61 -24.54 5.33
C GLN A 22 -20.07 -23.13 5.08
N PHE A 23 -19.75 -22.54 3.91
CA PHE A 23 -19.99 -21.15 3.59
C PHE A 23 -20.78 -21.01 2.28
N GLU A 24 -21.68 -20.06 2.29
CA GLU A 24 -22.44 -19.60 1.12
C GLU A 24 -22.16 -18.12 0.91
N ILE A 25 -21.91 -17.73 -0.34
CA ILE A 25 -21.74 -16.31 -0.69
C ILE A 25 -23.07 -15.80 -1.23
N ASP A 26 -23.70 -14.90 -0.47
CA ASP A 26 -24.96 -14.24 -0.86
C ASP A 26 -24.84 -12.73 -0.60
N ASN A 27 -24.75 -11.95 -1.67
CA ASN A 27 -24.60 -10.50 -1.59
C ASN A 27 -25.92 -9.77 -1.28
N GLU A 28 -27.05 -10.47 -1.42
CA GLU A 28 -28.37 -9.93 -1.10
C GLU A 28 -28.84 -10.31 0.31
N ALA A 29 -28.06 -11.12 1.02
CA ALA A 29 -28.42 -11.55 2.36
C ALA A 29 -28.70 -10.35 3.28
N ALA A 30 -29.88 -10.37 3.90
CA ALA A 30 -30.28 -9.37 4.89
C ALA A 30 -29.66 -9.64 6.27
N ALA A 31 -29.34 -10.90 6.58
CA ALA A 31 -28.83 -11.35 7.86
C ALA A 31 -27.58 -12.25 7.70
N PRO A 32 -26.47 -11.75 7.11
CA PRO A 32 -25.25 -12.52 6.97
C PRO A 32 -24.57 -12.77 8.32
N GLN A 33 -23.84 -13.88 8.44
CA GLN A 33 -22.98 -14.15 9.59
C GLN A 33 -21.57 -13.59 9.41
N GLY A 34 -21.16 -13.28 8.19
CA GLY A 34 -19.88 -12.64 7.91
C GLY A 34 -19.96 -11.64 6.77
N ILE A 35 -19.12 -10.59 6.85
CA ILE A 35 -18.99 -9.61 5.77
C ILE A 35 -17.52 -9.54 5.35
N LEU A 36 -17.27 -9.69 4.04
CA LEU A 36 -15.98 -9.38 3.44
C LEU A 36 -16.06 -8.02 2.75
N VAL A 37 -15.22 -7.07 3.18
CA VAL A 37 -15.22 -5.70 2.68
C VAL A 37 -13.83 -5.29 2.20
N ARG A 38 -13.75 -4.41 1.21
CA ARG A 38 -12.49 -3.79 0.78
C ARG A 38 -12.48 -2.28 1.08
N SER A 39 -13.30 -1.51 0.39
CA SER A 39 -13.31 -0.04 0.47
C SER A 39 -14.70 0.57 0.69
N ALA A 40 -15.75 -0.24 0.79
CA ALA A 40 -17.08 0.28 1.13
C ALA A 40 -17.05 0.88 2.53
N ASP A 41 -17.69 2.03 2.67
CA ASP A 41 -17.93 2.64 3.98
C ASP A 41 -19.06 1.88 4.68
N MET A 42 -18.82 1.43 5.90
CA MET A 42 -19.76 0.65 6.68
C MET A 42 -20.37 1.42 7.86
N HIS A 43 -20.02 2.72 8.04
CA HIS A 43 -20.54 3.51 9.16
C HIS A 43 -22.06 3.71 9.11
N GLU A 44 -22.64 3.71 7.92
CA GLU A 44 -24.09 3.78 7.71
C GLU A 44 -24.72 2.40 7.41
N THR A 45 -23.91 1.31 7.48
CA THR A 45 -24.38 -0.04 7.17
C THR A 45 -24.96 -0.68 8.43
N PRO A 46 -26.21 -1.16 8.43
CA PRO A 46 -26.77 -1.86 9.57
C PRO A 46 -25.95 -3.11 9.92
N LEU A 47 -25.72 -3.30 11.22
CA LEU A 47 -25.04 -4.49 11.77
C LEU A 47 -26.15 -5.43 12.31
N PRO A 48 -26.56 -6.45 11.56
CA PRO A 48 -27.62 -7.36 12.01
C PRO A 48 -27.14 -8.25 13.17
N ASP A 49 -28.04 -8.66 14.04
CA ASP A 49 -27.74 -9.53 15.20
C ASP A 49 -27.10 -10.88 14.82
N SER A 50 -27.27 -11.31 13.56
CA SER A 50 -26.64 -12.52 13.02
C SER A 50 -25.15 -12.36 12.71
N LEU A 51 -24.64 -11.11 12.62
CA LEU A 51 -23.28 -10.82 12.19
C LEU A 51 -22.27 -11.18 13.27
N LEU A 52 -21.35 -12.08 12.95
CA LEU A 52 -20.32 -12.56 13.86
C LEU A 52 -18.95 -11.92 13.58
N ALA A 53 -18.66 -11.66 12.30
CA ALA A 53 -17.36 -11.17 11.91
C ALA A 53 -17.41 -10.30 10.65
N ILE A 54 -16.48 -9.33 10.60
CA ILE A 54 -16.17 -8.53 9.42
C ILE A 54 -14.69 -8.72 9.09
N ALA A 55 -14.35 -9.03 7.83
CA ALA A 55 -12.98 -9.12 7.41
C ALA A 55 -12.69 -8.15 6.26
N ARG A 56 -11.69 -7.27 6.48
CA ARG A 56 -11.27 -6.30 5.47
C ARG A 56 -10.12 -6.82 4.62
N ALA A 57 -10.32 -6.81 3.31
CA ALA A 57 -9.24 -7.01 2.33
C ALA A 57 -8.37 -5.75 2.21
N GLY A 58 -7.64 -5.43 3.27
CA GLY A 58 -6.79 -4.25 3.39
C GLY A 58 -6.25 -4.04 4.81
N ALA A 59 -5.28 -3.14 4.96
CA ALA A 59 -4.58 -2.92 6.23
C ALA A 59 -5.36 -2.01 7.20
N GLY A 60 -5.91 -0.90 6.72
CA GLY A 60 -6.66 0.03 7.57
C GLY A 60 -8.04 -0.51 7.92
N THR A 61 -8.70 0.08 8.92
CA THR A 61 -10.08 -0.27 9.33
C THR A 61 -10.97 0.97 9.42
N ASN A 62 -10.51 2.08 8.88
CA ASN A 62 -11.18 3.39 8.94
C ASN A 62 -12.55 3.46 8.25
N ASN A 63 -12.91 2.46 7.47
CA ASN A 63 -14.21 2.32 6.81
C ASN A 63 -15.14 1.33 7.53
N ILE A 64 -14.77 0.86 8.72
CA ILE A 64 -15.55 -0.07 9.54
C ILE A 64 -15.79 0.58 10.90
N PRO A 65 -17.03 0.59 11.43
CA PRO A 65 -17.34 1.13 12.75
C PRO A 65 -16.86 0.16 13.85
N VAL A 66 -15.54 0.13 14.11
CA VAL A 66 -14.89 -0.85 15.00
C VAL A 66 -15.43 -0.79 16.43
N GLU A 67 -15.73 0.42 16.95
CA GLU A 67 -16.24 0.59 18.30
C GLU A 67 -17.65 -0.01 18.44
N GLU A 68 -18.51 0.20 17.45
CA GLU A 68 -19.85 -0.38 17.39
C GLU A 68 -19.78 -1.90 17.26
N CYS A 69 -18.90 -2.40 16.38
CA CYS A 69 -18.64 -3.84 16.23
C CYS A 69 -18.20 -4.47 17.56
N THR A 70 -17.30 -3.82 18.28
CA THR A 70 -16.81 -4.28 19.58
C THR A 70 -17.95 -4.34 20.60
N SER A 71 -18.79 -3.31 20.64
CA SER A 71 -19.96 -3.24 21.54
C SER A 71 -21.00 -4.33 21.24
N ALA A 72 -21.14 -4.69 19.95
CA ALA A 72 -22.03 -5.75 19.48
C ALA A 72 -21.40 -7.17 19.55
N GLY A 73 -20.13 -7.29 19.96
CA GLY A 73 -19.43 -8.58 20.00
C GLY A 73 -19.01 -9.11 18.61
N ILE A 74 -18.96 -8.25 17.60
CA ILE A 74 -18.56 -8.59 16.23
C ILE A 74 -17.04 -8.47 16.09
N VAL A 75 -16.38 -9.55 15.63
CA VAL A 75 -14.93 -9.55 15.44
C VAL A 75 -14.56 -8.88 14.12
N VAL A 76 -13.60 -7.96 14.16
CA VAL A 76 -13.09 -7.29 12.95
C VAL A 76 -11.67 -7.77 12.65
N PHE A 77 -11.48 -8.29 11.43
CA PHE A 77 -10.18 -8.71 10.91
C PHE A 77 -9.73 -7.77 9.80
N ASN A 78 -8.42 -7.59 9.69
CA ASN A 78 -7.79 -6.89 8.57
C ASN A 78 -6.61 -7.72 8.01
N THR A 79 -6.03 -7.27 6.89
CA THR A 79 -4.91 -7.96 6.22
C THR A 79 -3.71 -7.01 6.06
N PRO A 80 -3.02 -6.66 7.16
CA PRO A 80 -1.88 -5.75 7.10
C PRO A 80 -0.73 -6.35 6.28
N GLY A 81 -0.11 -5.53 5.44
CA GLY A 81 1.05 -5.93 4.65
C GLY A 81 0.77 -6.76 3.40
N ALA A 82 -0.46 -7.23 3.17
CA ALA A 82 -0.79 -8.11 2.04
C ALA A 82 -0.45 -7.50 0.65
N ASN A 83 -0.59 -6.18 0.49
CA ASN A 83 -0.26 -5.46 -0.74
C ASN A 83 1.03 -4.61 -0.64
N ALA A 84 1.79 -4.76 0.45
CA ALA A 84 2.92 -3.87 0.73
C ALA A 84 3.99 -3.91 -0.36
N ASN A 85 4.26 -5.08 -0.92
CA ASN A 85 5.23 -5.21 -2.01
C ASN A 85 4.75 -4.50 -3.28
N ALA A 86 3.50 -4.70 -3.68
CA ALA A 86 2.95 -4.07 -4.88
C ALA A 86 2.95 -2.53 -4.78
N VAL A 87 2.64 -1.98 -3.59
CA VAL A 87 2.71 -0.53 -3.37
C VAL A 87 4.14 -0.04 -3.40
N ALA A 88 5.09 -0.76 -2.79
CA ALA A 88 6.51 -0.39 -2.83
C ALA A 88 7.05 -0.37 -4.27
N GLU A 89 6.73 -1.37 -5.09
CA GLU A 89 7.09 -1.40 -6.51
C GLU A 89 6.53 -0.20 -7.27
N LEU A 90 5.26 0.15 -7.02
CA LEU A 90 4.63 1.32 -7.64
C LEU A 90 5.35 2.63 -7.26
N VAL A 91 5.74 2.77 -5.99
CA VAL A 91 6.50 3.95 -5.52
C VAL A 91 7.85 4.04 -6.23
N ILE A 92 8.60 2.94 -6.34
CA ILE A 92 9.88 2.93 -7.05
C ILE A 92 9.68 3.24 -8.54
N GLY A 93 8.65 2.66 -9.17
CA GLY A 93 8.28 2.98 -10.54
C GLY A 93 7.97 4.47 -10.74
N ALA A 94 7.22 5.07 -9.82
CA ALA A 94 6.89 6.50 -9.83
C ALA A 94 8.12 7.38 -9.64
N LEU A 95 9.05 7.02 -8.74
CA LEU A 95 10.31 7.74 -8.55
C LEU A 95 11.14 7.78 -9.84
N VAL A 96 11.28 6.64 -10.52
CA VAL A 96 12.01 6.55 -11.79
C VAL A 96 11.27 7.34 -12.88
N ALA A 97 9.96 7.16 -13.01
CA ALA A 97 9.16 7.83 -14.03
C ALA A 97 9.21 9.36 -13.89
N GLY A 98 9.08 9.87 -12.64
CA GLY A 98 9.13 11.29 -12.35
C GLY A 98 10.53 11.89 -12.56
N SER A 99 11.58 11.21 -12.06
CA SER A 99 12.95 11.70 -12.22
C SER A 99 13.43 11.74 -13.68
N ARG A 100 12.88 10.89 -14.53
CA ARG A 100 13.29 10.75 -15.96
C ARG A 100 12.27 11.34 -16.93
N ASN A 101 11.26 12.09 -16.45
CA ASN A 101 10.21 12.71 -17.26
C ASN A 101 9.54 11.74 -18.25
N LEU A 102 9.36 10.47 -17.85
CA LEU A 102 8.94 9.41 -18.78
C LEU A 102 7.54 9.65 -19.34
N VAL A 103 6.59 10.13 -18.53
CA VAL A 103 5.21 10.38 -18.98
C VAL A 103 5.18 11.45 -20.07
N ASP A 104 5.87 12.57 -19.83
CA ASP A 104 5.92 13.67 -20.82
C ASP A 104 6.65 13.26 -22.08
N ALA A 105 7.73 12.46 -21.96
CA ALA A 105 8.45 11.94 -23.09
C ALA A 105 7.59 10.99 -23.94
N VAL A 106 6.81 10.10 -23.33
CA VAL A 106 5.87 9.21 -24.03
C VAL A 106 4.79 10.03 -24.75
N ASN A 107 4.17 10.98 -24.05
CA ASN A 107 3.15 11.84 -24.65
C ASN A 107 3.72 12.62 -25.86
N TRP A 108 4.91 13.17 -25.71
CA TRP A 108 5.58 13.88 -26.80
C TRP A 108 5.86 12.96 -28.01
N VAL A 109 6.40 11.75 -27.78
CA VAL A 109 6.68 10.80 -28.89
C VAL A 109 5.42 10.44 -29.66
N GLN A 110 4.27 10.33 -29.00
CA GLN A 110 2.98 10.08 -29.67
C GLN A 110 2.63 11.22 -30.66
N THR A 111 3.04 12.46 -30.38
CA THR A 111 2.79 13.60 -31.31
C THR A 111 3.65 13.54 -32.60
N LEU A 112 4.70 12.71 -32.60
CA LEU A 112 5.59 12.54 -33.76
C LEU A 112 5.12 11.44 -34.71
N LYS A 113 4.10 10.68 -34.34
CA LYS A 113 3.59 9.56 -35.14
C LYS A 113 3.17 10.02 -36.54
N GLY A 114 3.65 9.32 -37.56
CA GLY A 114 3.33 9.59 -38.96
C GLY A 114 4.14 10.72 -39.60
N ARG A 115 5.16 11.26 -38.93
CA ARG A 115 6.08 12.25 -39.54
C ARG A 115 7.24 11.58 -40.27
N ASP A 116 7.52 11.97 -41.48
CA ASP A 116 8.67 11.46 -42.25
C ASP A 116 10.01 11.86 -41.61
N THR A 117 10.02 12.90 -40.76
CA THR A 117 11.20 13.45 -40.10
C THR A 117 11.44 12.93 -38.70
N ILE A 118 10.71 11.88 -38.29
CA ILE A 118 10.64 11.40 -36.88
C ILE A 118 12.05 11.21 -36.27
N ALA A 119 13.00 10.65 -36.95
CA ALA A 119 14.36 10.41 -36.44
C ALA A 119 15.07 11.74 -36.10
N LYS A 120 14.93 12.76 -36.95
CA LYS A 120 15.51 14.09 -36.74
C LYS A 120 14.80 14.79 -35.60
N ASP A 121 13.47 14.69 -35.55
CA ASP A 121 12.63 15.31 -34.50
C ASP A 121 12.98 14.72 -33.15
N VAL A 122 13.15 13.40 -33.02
CA VAL A 122 13.57 12.73 -31.79
C VAL A 122 14.95 13.22 -31.33
N GLU A 123 15.96 13.23 -32.23
CA GLU A 123 17.30 13.69 -31.87
C GLU A 123 17.30 15.16 -31.39
N LYS A 124 16.51 16.00 -32.00
CA LYS A 124 16.41 17.41 -31.66
C LYS A 124 15.64 17.65 -30.35
N GLY A 125 14.54 16.89 -30.13
CA GLY A 125 13.61 17.14 -29.03
C GLY A 125 13.90 16.36 -27.74
N LYS A 126 14.56 15.20 -27.80
CA LYS A 126 14.81 14.33 -26.63
C LYS A 126 15.50 15.03 -25.45
N LYS A 127 16.26 16.08 -25.71
CA LYS A 127 17.01 16.84 -24.68
C LYS A 127 16.10 17.51 -23.62
N VAL A 128 14.86 17.79 -23.96
CA VAL A 128 13.89 18.42 -23.05
C VAL A 128 13.49 17.46 -21.93
N PHE A 129 13.60 16.15 -22.15
CA PHE A 129 13.19 15.10 -21.21
C PHE A 129 14.36 14.54 -20.40
N VAL A 130 15.53 15.19 -20.44
CA VAL A 130 16.67 14.80 -19.60
C VAL A 130 16.30 15.05 -18.14
N GLY A 131 16.43 14.01 -17.31
CA GLY A 131 16.19 14.10 -15.88
C GLY A 131 17.36 13.52 -15.07
N PRO A 132 17.45 13.82 -13.77
CA PRO A 132 18.51 13.34 -12.90
C PRO A 132 18.43 11.84 -12.68
N GLU A 133 19.56 11.21 -12.40
CA GLU A 133 19.62 9.86 -11.84
C GLU A 133 19.19 9.86 -10.36
N LEU A 134 18.67 8.73 -9.90
CA LEU A 134 18.34 8.55 -8.48
C LEU A 134 19.57 8.34 -7.61
N ARG A 135 20.63 7.75 -8.17
CA ARG A 135 21.90 7.51 -7.45
C ARG A 135 22.45 8.80 -6.83
N GLY A 136 22.82 8.72 -5.55
CA GLY A 136 23.34 9.84 -4.79
C GLY A 136 22.28 10.90 -4.41
N LYS A 137 21.01 10.66 -4.67
CA LYS A 137 19.91 11.51 -4.17
C LYS A 137 19.44 11.00 -2.82
N THR A 138 18.90 11.89 -2.00
CA THR A 138 18.34 11.55 -0.70
C THR A 138 16.82 11.38 -0.80
N LEU A 139 16.32 10.25 -0.29
CA LEU A 139 14.89 9.96 -0.15
C LEU A 139 14.46 10.09 1.31
N GLY A 140 13.52 10.96 1.60
CA GLY A 140 12.83 11.00 2.89
C GLY A 140 11.66 10.00 2.91
N VAL A 141 11.59 9.14 3.93
CA VAL A 141 10.50 8.19 4.14
C VAL A 141 9.84 8.46 5.48
N ILE A 142 8.58 8.87 5.46
CA ILE A 142 7.74 9.07 6.65
C ILE A 142 6.84 7.85 6.80
N GLY A 143 7.00 7.12 7.91
CA GLY A 143 6.37 5.83 8.15
C GLY A 143 7.20 4.66 7.62
N LEU A 144 7.88 3.95 8.53
CA LEU A 144 8.75 2.81 8.22
C LEU A 144 8.07 1.45 8.47
N GLY A 145 6.76 1.41 8.30
CA GLY A 145 5.97 0.18 8.34
C GLY A 145 6.24 -0.75 7.15
N ALA A 146 5.35 -1.70 6.90
CA ALA A 146 5.52 -2.74 5.88
C ALA A 146 5.82 -2.23 4.46
N ILE A 147 5.33 -1.04 4.09
CA ILE A 147 5.60 -0.41 2.79
C ILE A 147 6.88 0.42 2.85
N GLY A 148 6.97 1.34 3.82
CA GLY A 148 8.09 2.28 3.91
C GLY A 148 9.43 1.59 4.05
N ALA A 149 9.52 0.51 4.82
CA ALA A 149 10.74 -0.29 4.94
C ALA A 149 11.17 -0.92 3.59
N ARG A 150 10.20 -1.42 2.79
CA ARG A 150 10.52 -1.97 1.45
C ARG A 150 11.00 -0.88 0.49
N VAL A 151 10.34 0.28 0.50
CA VAL A 151 10.75 1.43 -0.32
C VAL A 151 12.14 1.91 0.08
N ALA A 152 12.41 2.04 1.38
CA ALA A 152 13.71 2.44 1.90
C ALA A 152 14.82 1.49 1.42
N ASN A 153 14.63 0.18 1.58
CA ASN A 153 15.60 -0.83 1.15
C ASN A 153 15.84 -0.81 -0.38
N ALA A 154 14.77 -0.66 -1.17
CA ALA A 154 14.87 -0.57 -2.62
C ALA A 154 15.60 0.72 -3.06
N ALA A 155 15.35 1.85 -2.40
CA ALA A 155 16.04 3.10 -2.68
C ALA A 155 17.55 3.00 -2.40
N VAL A 156 17.94 2.34 -1.29
CA VAL A 156 19.37 2.05 -1.00
C VAL A 156 19.98 1.19 -2.10
N ALA A 157 19.28 0.14 -2.56
CA ALA A 157 19.77 -0.71 -3.64
C ALA A 157 19.94 0.07 -4.96
N LEU A 158 19.16 1.13 -5.18
CA LEU A 158 19.33 2.07 -6.29
C LEU A 158 20.46 3.09 -6.08
N GLY A 159 21.17 3.04 -4.95
CA GLY A 159 22.27 3.93 -4.61
C GLY A 159 21.83 5.30 -4.09
N MET A 160 20.61 5.41 -3.54
CA MET A 160 20.13 6.59 -2.84
C MET A 160 20.57 6.58 -1.39
N GLU A 161 20.66 7.77 -0.78
CA GLU A 161 20.63 7.93 0.67
C GLU A 161 19.19 7.91 1.14
N VAL A 162 18.92 7.33 2.33
CA VAL A 162 17.56 7.27 2.88
C VAL A 162 17.53 7.86 4.28
N LEU A 163 16.62 8.83 4.47
CA LEU A 163 16.27 9.40 5.77
C LEU A 163 14.88 8.91 6.15
N GLY A 164 14.77 8.08 7.18
CA GLY A 164 13.51 7.55 7.66
C GLY A 164 13.03 8.24 8.93
N TYR A 165 11.72 8.45 9.04
CA TYR A 165 11.07 8.90 10.26
C TYR A 165 9.82 8.05 10.55
N ASP A 166 9.78 7.44 11.74
CA ASP A 166 8.60 6.73 12.24
C ASP A 166 8.62 6.77 13.77
N PRO A 167 7.71 7.52 14.42
CA PRO A 167 7.68 7.63 15.88
C PRO A 167 7.18 6.35 16.57
N TYR A 168 6.58 5.41 15.83
CA TYR A 168 5.98 4.18 16.36
C TYR A 168 6.51 2.93 15.66
N ILE A 169 7.77 2.95 15.21
CA ILE A 169 8.35 1.82 14.50
C ILE A 169 8.27 0.53 15.35
N SER A 170 7.72 -0.52 14.77
CA SER A 170 7.75 -1.84 15.42
C SER A 170 9.14 -2.48 15.33
N ILE A 171 9.45 -3.37 16.27
CA ILE A 171 10.71 -4.12 16.28
C ILE A 171 10.89 -4.87 14.95
N ASP A 172 9.85 -5.55 14.46
CA ASP A 172 9.90 -6.29 13.20
C ASP A 172 10.19 -5.37 11.99
N ALA A 173 9.58 -4.17 11.96
CA ALA A 173 9.85 -3.20 10.92
C ALA A 173 11.30 -2.70 10.98
N ALA A 174 11.82 -2.42 12.18
CA ALA A 174 13.21 -2.01 12.38
C ALA A 174 14.21 -3.11 11.93
N TRP A 175 13.93 -4.38 12.23
CA TRP A 175 14.76 -5.50 11.78
C TRP A 175 14.73 -5.72 10.26
N SER A 176 13.65 -5.33 9.60
CA SER A 176 13.51 -5.43 8.15
C SER A 176 14.28 -4.35 7.37
N LEU A 177 14.73 -3.29 8.04
CA LEU A 177 15.52 -2.23 7.42
C LEU A 177 16.98 -2.64 7.23
N SER A 178 17.52 -2.37 6.05
CA SER A 178 18.96 -2.46 5.80
C SER A 178 19.70 -1.47 6.71
N ARG A 179 20.82 -1.90 7.33
CA ARG A 179 21.67 -1.05 8.16
C ARG A 179 22.22 0.18 7.41
N SER A 180 22.27 0.14 6.10
CA SER A 180 22.68 1.24 5.23
C SER A 180 21.52 2.16 4.85
N ALA A 181 20.28 1.80 5.19
CA ALA A 181 19.08 2.44 4.66
C ALA A 181 18.61 3.66 5.44
N VAL A 182 19.06 3.87 6.68
CA VAL A 182 18.47 4.89 7.55
C VAL A 182 19.59 5.61 8.30
N SER A 183 19.62 6.93 8.22
CA SER A 183 20.35 7.72 9.18
C SER A 183 19.63 7.60 10.52
N TYR A 184 20.14 6.75 11.41
CA TYR A 184 19.56 6.42 12.72
C TYR A 184 19.53 7.60 13.71
N THR A 185 19.93 8.79 13.34
CA THR A 185 20.03 9.94 14.25
C THR A 185 18.70 10.32 14.88
N HIS A 186 17.58 10.11 14.21
CA HIS A 186 16.23 10.38 14.76
C HIS A 186 15.61 9.19 15.49
N LEU A 187 15.95 7.95 15.15
CA LEU A 187 15.48 6.75 15.86
C LEU A 187 16.18 6.58 17.21
N ARG A 188 17.47 6.94 17.30
CA ARG A 188 18.23 6.86 18.56
C ARG A 188 17.79 7.88 19.62
N ALA A 189 17.22 9.01 19.21
CA ALA A 189 16.74 10.01 20.16
C ALA A 189 15.55 9.51 20.99
N HIS A 190 14.72 8.61 20.44
CA HIS A 190 13.61 8.00 21.18
C HIS A 190 14.05 6.82 22.07
N GLU A 191 15.05 6.05 21.66
CA GLU A 191 15.54 4.93 22.49
C GLU A 191 16.31 5.42 23.73
N THR A 192 16.96 6.59 23.67
CA THR A 192 17.70 7.14 24.82
C THR A 192 16.78 7.72 25.88
N GLU A 193 15.58 8.15 25.56
CA GLU A 193 14.63 8.65 26.56
C GLU A 193 13.89 7.52 27.31
N LEU A 194 13.74 6.33 26.70
CA LEU A 194 13.10 5.18 27.33
C LEU A 194 13.99 4.40 28.30
N HIS A 195 15.31 4.63 28.30
CA HIS A 195 16.27 3.98 29.17
C HIS A 195 16.74 4.84 30.35
N LEU A 196 16.15 6.03 30.54
CA LEU A 196 16.46 6.93 31.63
C LEU A 196 15.34 7.03 32.68
N VAL A 197 14.43 6.04 32.73
CA VAL A 197 13.44 5.92 33.82
C VAL A 197 13.65 4.63 34.57
#